data_fd6014911d6dab76d6e29881a4661449
#
_entry.id   fd6014911d6dab76d6e29881a4661449
#
_cell.length_a   1.000
_cell.length_b   1.000
_cell.length_c   1.000
_cell.angle_alpha   90.00
_cell.angle_beta   90.00
_cell.angle_gamma   90.00
#
_symmetry.space_group_name_H-M   'P 1'
#
loop_
_entity.id
_entity.type
_entity.pdbx_description
1 polymer ?
#
loop_
_entity_poly.entity_id
_entity_poly.type
_entity_poly.pdbx_seq_one_letter_code
_entity_poly.pdbx_strand_id
1 'polypeptide(L)'
;MRTTLFGNGWPNAYHRTLRTPFVEQWLPQEMRGSEQRPDEPVVGEVTLGGTRMPLPRFGGIPPASDAKGEIESMDFLAGQCVGLVREIKPAAEIIREIVQEAACILKQKAALGT
;
A
#
# COMPACT_ATOMS: atom_id res chain seq x y z
N MET A 1 -1.03 5.29 6.98
CA MET A 1 -0.06 5.69 8.04
C MET A 1 1.32 5.18 7.70
N ARG A 2 2.39 5.66 8.38
CA ARG A 2 3.75 5.09 8.24
C ARG A 2 3.98 4.10 9.38
N THR A 3 4.57 2.94 9.06
CA THR A 3 4.81 1.85 10.02
C THR A 3 5.92 0.94 9.54
N THR A 4 6.50 0.16 10.44
CA THR A 4 7.40 -0.97 10.18
C THR A 4 6.69 -2.31 10.39
N LEU A 5 5.37 -2.32 10.65
CA LEU A 5 4.60 -3.50 11.07
C LEU A 5 4.71 -4.67 10.09
N PHE A 6 4.76 -4.40 8.78
CA PHE A 6 4.85 -5.43 7.74
C PHE A 6 6.30 -5.68 7.30
N GLY A 7 7.20 -5.80 8.28
CA GLY A 7 8.63 -5.98 8.07
C GLY A 7 9.13 -7.42 8.10
N ASN A 8 8.23 -8.42 8.18
CA ASN A 8 8.64 -9.82 8.15
C ASN A 8 9.25 -10.16 6.79
N GLY A 9 10.54 -10.45 6.78
CA GLY A 9 11.35 -10.57 5.56
C GLY A 9 12.00 -9.27 5.09
N TRP A 10 11.62 -8.12 5.64
CA TRP A 10 12.19 -6.81 5.32
C TRP A 10 12.27 -5.90 6.57
N PRO A 11 13.10 -6.26 7.55
CA PRO A 11 13.13 -5.63 8.85
C PRO A 11 13.51 -4.13 8.76
N ASN A 12 12.91 -3.33 9.63
CA ASN A 12 13.14 -1.88 9.75
C ASN A 12 12.78 -1.06 8.50
N ALA A 13 12.05 -1.63 7.55
CA ALA A 13 11.58 -0.90 6.38
C ALA A 13 10.32 -0.09 6.73
N TYR A 14 10.45 1.24 6.82
CA TYR A 14 9.31 2.13 6.95
C TYR A 14 8.58 2.25 5.62
N HIS A 15 7.30 1.91 5.63
CA HIS A 15 6.41 2.09 4.48
C HIS A 15 5.09 2.72 4.90
N ARG A 16 4.27 3.05 3.95
CA ARG A 16 2.93 3.60 4.18
C ARG A 16 1.89 2.55 3.82
N THR A 17 1.03 2.24 4.77
CA THR A 17 -0.11 1.33 4.57
C THR A 17 -1.43 1.99 4.91
N LEU A 18 -2.53 1.42 4.43
CA LEU A 18 -3.87 1.78 4.86
C LEU A 18 -4.08 1.36 6.32
N ARG A 19 -4.98 2.06 7.00
CA ARG A 19 -5.35 1.81 8.39
C ARG A 19 -6.49 0.80 8.42
N THR A 20 -6.14 -0.48 8.48
CA THR A 20 -7.11 -1.59 8.65
C THR A 20 -7.30 -1.91 10.14
N PRO A 21 -8.38 -2.61 10.53
CA PRO A 21 -8.54 -3.11 11.89
C PRO A 21 -7.36 -3.95 12.37
N PHE A 22 -6.75 -4.74 11.49
CA PHE A 22 -5.54 -5.50 11.80
C PHE A 22 -4.37 -4.57 12.17
N VAL A 23 -4.13 -3.53 11.38
CA VAL A 23 -3.07 -2.55 11.67
C VAL A 23 -3.31 -1.88 13.01
N GLU A 24 -4.54 -1.47 13.30
CA GLU A 24 -4.87 -0.82 14.59
C GLU A 24 -4.66 -1.75 15.77
N GLN A 25 -5.02 -3.01 15.65
CA GLN A 25 -4.81 -4.03 16.68
C GLN A 25 -3.33 -4.23 17.01
N TRP A 26 -2.46 -4.26 16.00
CA TRP A 26 -1.05 -4.60 16.15
C TRP A 26 -0.12 -3.40 16.30
N LEU A 27 -0.58 -2.19 16.03
CA LEU A 27 0.22 -0.98 16.13
C LEU A 27 0.93 -0.80 17.48
N PRO A 28 0.32 -1.12 18.65
CA PRO A 28 1.02 -1.06 19.94
C PRO A 28 2.22 -2.02 20.05
N GLN A 29 2.30 -3.00 19.16
CA GLN A 29 3.37 -3.99 19.08
C GLN A 29 4.09 -3.90 17.71
N GLU A 30 4.22 -2.71 17.15
CA GLU A 30 4.76 -2.48 15.82
C GLU A 30 6.12 -3.14 15.59
N MET A 31 7.00 -3.13 16.60
CA MET A 31 8.33 -3.75 16.54
C MET A 31 8.27 -5.27 16.30
N ARG A 32 7.16 -5.91 16.66
CA ARG A 32 6.97 -7.34 16.36
C ARG A 32 6.99 -7.62 14.85
N GLY A 33 6.42 -6.74 14.05
CA GLY A 33 6.42 -6.87 12.59
C GLY A 33 7.79 -6.62 11.96
N SER A 34 8.66 -5.83 12.60
CA SER A 34 10.00 -5.54 12.08
C SER A 34 11.05 -6.58 12.44
N GLU A 35 10.73 -7.52 13.31
CA GLU A 35 11.61 -8.65 13.64
C GLU A 35 11.46 -9.77 12.61
N GLN A 36 12.55 -10.47 12.31
CA GLN A 36 12.46 -11.72 11.55
C GLN A 36 11.88 -12.82 12.44
N ARG A 37 10.66 -13.24 12.12
CA ARG A 37 9.93 -14.28 12.86
C ARG A 37 9.50 -15.39 11.90
N PRO A 38 10.27 -16.46 11.77
CA PRO A 38 9.95 -17.56 10.86
C PRO A 38 8.72 -18.37 11.30
N ASP A 39 8.33 -18.24 12.56
CA ASP A 39 7.22 -18.95 13.20
C ASP A 39 5.90 -18.15 13.21
N GLU A 40 5.84 -16.99 12.56
CA GLU A 40 4.57 -16.27 12.42
C GLU A 40 3.58 -17.09 11.57
N PRO A 41 2.31 -17.17 11.98
CA PRO A 41 1.31 -17.95 11.27
C PRO A 41 1.10 -17.43 9.85
N VAL A 42 0.82 -18.35 8.95
CA VAL A 42 0.40 -18.00 7.58
C VAL A 42 -1.01 -17.40 7.63
N VAL A 43 -1.17 -16.20 7.12
CA VAL A 43 -2.45 -15.48 7.03
C VAL A 43 -3.11 -15.63 5.67
N GLY A 44 -2.38 -16.08 4.68
CA GLY A 44 -2.94 -16.27 3.35
C GLY A 44 -1.92 -16.71 2.32
N GLU A 45 -2.32 -16.58 1.06
CA GLU A 45 -1.48 -16.86 -0.10
C GLU A 45 -1.52 -15.69 -1.07
N VAL A 46 -0.39 -15.39 -1.65
CA VAL A 46 -0.20 -14.32 -2.65
C VAL A 46 0.59 -14.85 -3.84
N THR A 47 0.48 -14.16 -4.97
CA THR A 47 1.29 -14.45 -6.16
C THR A 47 2.32 -13.35 -6.35
N LEU A 48 3.60 -13.71 -6.41
CA LEU A 48 4.70 -12.80 -6.70
C LEU A 48 5.54 -13.36 -7.84
N GLY A 49 5.73 -12.56 -8.89
CA GLY A 49 6.50 -12.98 -10.06
C GLY A 49 5.94 -14.23 -10.75
N GLY A 50 4.62 -14.45 -10.69
CA GLY A 50 3.97 -15.63 -11.25
C GLY A 50 4.01 -16.87 -10.36
N THR A 51 4.65 -16.80 -9.19
CA THR A 51 4.74 -17.91 -8.24
C THR A 51 3.80 -17.66 -7.07
N ARG A 52 2.94 -18.66 -6.78
CA ARG A 52 2.06 -18.66 -5.62
C ARG A 52 2.83 -19.09 -4.39
N MET A 53 2.68 -18.36 -3.29
CA MET A 53 3.42 -18.60 -2.05
C MET A 53 2.58 -18.26 -0.82
N PRO A 54 2.80 -18.96 0.31
CA PRO A 54 2.18 -18.59 1.57
C PRO A 54 2.71 -17.23 2.05
N LEU A 55 1.82 -16.42 2.61
CA LEU A 55 2.16 -15.14 3.21
C LEU A 55 2.08 -15.26 4.73
N PRO A 56 3.20 -15.16 5.45
CA PRO A 56 3.18 -15.10 6.91
C PRO A 56 2.61 -13.76 7.38
N ARG A 57 2.08 -13.74 8.58
CA ARG A 57 1.66 -12.51 9.25
C ARG A 57 2.81 -11.49 9.26
N PHE A 58 2.48 -10.24 9.07
CA PHE A 58 3.43 -9.13 8.90
C PHE A 58 4.30 -9.20 7.64
N GLY A 59 3.99 -10.07 6.69
CA GLY A 59 4.64 -10.09 5.38
C GLY A 59 4.28 -8.85 4.56
N GLY A 60 5.29 -8.20 3.98
CA GLY A 60 5.14 -6.92 3.26
C GLY A 60 4.71 -7.05 1.78
N ILE A 61 4.10 -8.16 1.39
CA ILE A 61 3.60 -8.35 0.02
C ILE A 61 2.12 -7.95 -0.03
N PRO A 62 1.75 -6.94 -0.84
CA PRO A 62 0.37 -6.50 -0.95
C PRO A 62 -0.52 -7.55 -1.63
N PRO A 63 -1.81 -7.64 -1.25
CA PRO A 63 -2.75 -8.54 -1.89
C PRO A 63 -3.04 -8.08 -3.33
N ALA A 64 -2.97 -9.02 -4.28
CA ALA A 64 -3.49 -8.86 -5.63
C ALA A 64 -4.89 -9.50 -5.73
N SER A 65 -5.54 -9.41 -6.88
CA SER A 65 -6.91 -9.91 -7.09
C SER A 65 -7.07 -11.41 -6.88
N ASP A 66 -5.98 -12.17 -6.94
CA ASP A 66 -5.93 -13.62 -6.73
C ASP A 66 -5.46 -14.03 -5.32
N ALA A 67 -5.21 -13.07 -4.43
CA ALA A 67 -4.86 -13.33 -3.06
C ALA A 67 -5.99 -14.08 -2.33
N LYS A 68 -5.62 -14.96 -1.40
CA LYS A 68 -6.56 -15.76 -0.60
C LYS A 68 -6.19 -15.72 0.88
N GLY A 69 -7.18 -15.94 1.74
CA GLY A 69 -7.00 -15.99 3.20
C GLY A 69 -7.50 -14.73 3.89
N GLU A 70 -6.83 -14.33 4.94
CA GLU A 70 -7.18 -13.16 5.75
C GLU A 70 -6.71 -11.86 5.09
N ILE A 71 -7.39 -11.44 4.02
CA ILE A 71 -6.96 -10.29 3.19
C ILE A 71 -6.75 -9.03 4.04
N GLU A 72 -7.62 -8.75 5.00
CA GLU A 72 -7.53 -7.59 5.91
C GLU A 72 -6.26 -7.56 6.77
N SER A 73 -5.59 -8.72 6.92
CA SER A 73 -4.33 -8.87 7.64
C SER A 73 -3.09 -8.66 6.77
N MET A 74 -3.28 -8.36 5.49
CA MET A 74 -2.19 -8.12 4.53
C MET A 74 -1.82 -6.64 4.45
N ASP A 75 -0.67 -6.36 3.84
CA ASP A 75 -0.16 -5.00 3.69
C ASP A 75 -0.81 -4.26 2.51
N PHE A 76 -1.64 -3.28 2.78
CA PHE A 76 -2.23 -2.39 1.78
C PHE A 76 -1.34 -1.17 1.56
N LEU A 77 -0.29 -1.33 0.79
CA LEU A 77 0.63 -0.24 0.45
C LEU A 77 -0.12 0.97 -0.14
N ALA A 78 0.20 2.15 0.33
CA ALA A 78 -0.46 3.37 -0.10
C ALA A 78 0.53 4.52 -0.31
N GLY A 79 0.34 5.28 -1.38
CA GLY A 79 1.06 6.52 -1.61
C GLY A 79 0.64 7.62 -0.64
N GLN A 80 1.44 8.69 -0.56
CA GLN A 80 1.10 9.85 0.27
C GLN A 80 -0.17 10.55 -0.20
N CYS A 81 -0.46 10.49 -1.51
CA CYS A 81 -1.63 11.08 -2.16
C CYS A 81 -2.92 10.25 -2.01
N VAL A 82 -2.89 9.10 -1.33
CA VAL A 82 -4.07 8.23 -1.19
C VAL A 82 -5.30 8.97 -0.63
N GLY A 83 -5.08 9.95 0.25
CA GLY A 83 -6.14 10.78 0.81
C GLY A 83 -6.84 11.70 -0.21
N LEU A 84 -6.30 11.86 -1.41
CA LEU A 84 -6.88 12.64 -2.51
C LEU A 84 -7.74 11.79 -3.46
N VAL A 85 -7.61 10.46 -3.39
CA VAL A 85 -8.40 9.55 -4.22
C VAL A 85 -9.84 9.54 -3.69
N ARG A 86 -10.81 9.83 -4.55
CA ARG A 86 -12.23 9.93 -4.20
C ARG A 86 -13.10 8.89 -4.89
N GLU A 87 -12.65 8.37 -6.01
CA GLU A 87 -13.42 7.47 -6.86
C GLU A 87 -12.51 6.51 -7.63
N ILE A 88 -13.10 5.43 -8.11
CA ILE A 88 -12.43 4.46 -8.99
C ILE A 88 -12.81 4.81 -10.43
N LYS A 89 -11.80 5.08 -11.27
CA LYS A 89 -11.96 5.47 -12.68
C LYS A 89 -11.15 4.56 -13.60
N PRO A 90 -11.54 4.45 -14.88
CA PRO A 90 -10.69 3.85 -15.91
C PRO A 90 -9.36 4.60 -16.03
N ALA A 91 -8.24 3.88 -16.22
CA ALA A 91 -6.91 4.48 -16.29
C ALA A 91 -6.79 5.59 -17.36
N ALA A 92 -7.44 5.41 -18.52
CA ALA A 92 -7.46 6.41 -19.58
C ALA A 92 -8.13 7.74 -19.18
N GLU A 93 -9.11 7.68 -18.28
CA GLU A 93 -9.78 8.87 -17.74
C GLU A 93 -8.86 9.59 -16.75
N ILE A 94 -8.24 8.85 -15.85
CA ILE A 94 -7.26 9.40 -14.89
C ILE A 94 -6.12 10.12 -15.62
N ILE A 95 -5.57 9.52 -16.67
CA ILE A 95 -4.49 10.14 -17.46
C ILE A 95 -4.98 11.43 -18.12
N ARG A 96 -6.18 11.44 -18.71
CA ARG A 96 -6.72 12.63 -19.34
C ARG A 96 -6.92 13.77 -18.34
N GLU A 97 -7.47 13.48 -17.18
CA GLU A 97 -7.68 14.48 -16.11
C GLU A 97 -6.35 15.09 -15.64
N ILE A 98 -5.34 14.26 -15.38
CA ILE A 98 -4.01 14.72 -14.97
C ILE A 98 -3.41 15.66 -16.02
N VAL A 99 -3.48 15.28 -17.28
CA VAL A 99 -2.93 16.10 -18.40
C VAL A 99 -3.69 17.41 -18.54
N GLN A 100 -5.02 17.39 -18.45
CA GLN A 100 -5.84 18.59 -18.54
C GLN A 100 -5.59 19.54 -17.38
N GLU A 101 -5.53 19.04 -16.16
CA GLU A 101 -5.23 19.83 -14.97
C GLU A 101 -3.84 20.46 -15.05
N ALA A 102 -2.82 19.67 -15.42
CA ALA A 102 -1.46 20.17 -15.60
C ALA A 102 -1.40 21.29 -16.67
N ALA A 103 -2.06 21.11 -17.80
CA ALA A 103 -2.13 22.12 -18.85
C ALA A 103 -2.83 23.41 -18.37
N CYS A 104 -3.89 23.28 -17.57
CA CYS A 104 -4.59 24.43 -16.98
C CYS A 104 -3.68 25.21 -16.03
N ILE A 105 -3.00 24.52 -15.12
CA ILE A 105 -2.06 25.12 -14.16
C ILE A 105 -0.91 25.85 -14.88
N LEU A 106 -0.34 25.23 -15.91
CA LEU A 106 0.74 25.85 -16.68
C LEU A 106 0.28 27.14 -17.40
N LYS A 107 -0.92 27.14 -18.00
CA LYS A 107 -1.49 28.35 -18.62
C LYS A 107 -1.71 29.46 -17.61
N GLN A 108 -2.26 29.14 -16.44
CA GLN A 108 -2.48 30.11 -15.37
C GLN A 108 -1.16 30.72 -14.88
N LYS A 109 -0.12 29.89 -14.71
CA LYS A 109 1.20 30.36 -14.27
C LYS A 109 1.90 31.21 -15.33
N ALA A 110 1.78 30.87 -16.60
CA ALA A 110 2.31 31.68 -17.69
C ALA A 110 1.65 33.07 -17.77
N ALA A 111 0.35 33.17 -17.48
CA ALA A 111 -0.37 34.44 -17.44
C ALA A 111 0.01 35.34 -16.25
N LEU A 112 0.56 34.77 -15.16
CA LEU A 112 1.01 35.53 -13.99
C LEU A 112 2.47 36.02 -14.11
N GLY A 113 3.23 35.53 -15.09
CA GLY A 113 4.65 35.88 -15.33
C GLY A 113 4.84 37.01 -16.38
N THR A 114 3.77 37.58 -16.87
CA THR A 114 3.77 38.74 -17.73
C THR A 114 3.18 39.97 -17.01
#